data_b4fc7f92da3a77c42031399d19742bb3
#
_entry.id   b4fc7f92da3a77c42031399d19742bb3
#
_cell.length_a   1.000
_cell.length_b   1.000
_cell.length_c   1.000
_cell.angle_alpha   90.00
_cell.angle_beta   90.00
_cell.angle_gamma   90.00
#
_symmetry.space_group_name_H-M   'P 1'
#
loop_
_entity.id
_entity.type
_entity.pdbx_description
1 polymer ?
#
loop_
_entity_poly.entity_id
_entity_poly.type
_entity_poly.pdbx_seq_one_letter_code
_entity_poly.pdbx_strand_id
1 'polypeptide(L)'
;MTLLTVHQHNHPTPATTATATATATGPHPAAAPDPATRTSTQTKTGTDTNAKTPVDPTRMPRLTTTVPREYVHRSTLAEVFLTGCEQTGNTHYTLTAQWPRAHTFFTTPDGTHHHPLQAAETIRQTGIYLAHAELGIPLGHHFLMRNLHLTTHPQHLTIGPTPTDLTLTATYTPHHPHTKRPTDFTMHITITRNGHPTATGTGRFTCLTPTTYQRLRHPHTTTPDTSTVGTTSTSTSTSTSTSDAGTQHQPPNPPPTHYGRTLPHDIVLTPTPHPHTWQLTPNPHHPILFDHTTDHIPGMVLLEAAHQATTAHTHPTPTTHPTHPTTLHATFHHYTEHHTPTYITTHTTTNDQAPTTHITAHQNNTTVFTAQLTTHTPTDT
;
A
#
# COMPACT_ATOMS: atom_id res chain seq x y z
N MET A 1 13.07 -9.01 2.02
CA MET A 1 11.77 -9.66 1.80
C MET A 1 10.77 -9.00 2.72
N THR A 2 9.97 -8.09 2.22
CA THR A 2 9.10 -7.25 3.07
C THR A 2 7.70 -7.82 3.11
N LEU A 3 7.16 -7.99 4.32
CA LEU A 3 5.80 -8.44 4.55
C LEU A 3 4.82 -7.27 4.60
N LEU A 4 3.66 -7.54 4.05
CA LEU A 4 2.45 -6.74 4.26
C LEU A 4 1.59 -7.53 5.26
N THR A 5 1.79 -7.28 6.56
CA THR A 5 1.12 -8.02 7.63
C THR A 5 0.07 -7.17 8.34
N VAL A 6 -1.11 -7.74 8.55
CA VAL A 6 -2.13 -7.24 9.48
C VAL A 6 -2.25 -8.18 10.67
N HIS A 7 -2.13 -7.64 11.87
CA HIS A 7 -2.60 -8.29 13.08
C HIS A 7 -4.08 -7.93 13.27
N GLN A 8 -4.96 -8.92 13.15
CA GLN A 8 -6.34 -8.76 13.59
C GLN A 8 -6.38 -8.87 15.12
N HIS A 9 -6.82 -7.80 15.78
CA HIS A 9 -7.30 -7.90 17.14
C HIS A 9 -8.65 -8.62 17.13
N ASN A 10 -8.72 -9.82 17.69
CA ASN A 10 -9.98 -10.48 18.04
C ASN A 10 -10.66 -9.67 19.13
N HIS A 11 -11.67 -8.89 18.76
CA HIS A 11 -12.63 -8.36 19.72
C HIS A 11 -13.62 -9.48 20.09
N PRO A 12 -13.88 -9.73 21.39
CA PRO A 12 -14.93 -10.65 21.78
C PRO A 12 -16.29 -10.08 21.41
N THR A 13 -17.12 -10.89 20.79
CA THR A 13 -18.53 -10.63 20.47
C THR A 13 -19.31 -10.37 21.75
N PRO A 14 -20.07 -9.28 21.89
CA PRO A 14 -20.99 -9.16 23.03
C PRO A 14 -22.19 -10.08 22.86
N ALA A 15 -22.50 -10.78 23.93
CA ALA A 15 -23.63 -11.67 24.04
C ALA A 15 -24.95 -10.90 23.84
N THR A 16 -25.83 -11.48 23.05
CA THR A 16 -27.21 -11.06 22.83
C THR A 16 -28.04 -11.20 24.09
N THR A 17 -28.50 -10.09 24.66
CA THR A 17 -29.56 -10.10 25.64
C THR A 17 -30.86 -9.65 24.97
N ALA A 18 -31.77 -10.56 24.81
CA ALA A 18 -33.13 -10.28 24.38
C ALA A 18 -33.95 -9.69 25.54
N THR A 19 -34.63 -8.59 25.29
CA THR A 19 -35.77 -8.17 26.13
C THR A 19 -36.88 -7.61 25.28
N ALA A 20 -38.07 -8.03 25.58
CA ALA A 20 -39.28 -7.94 24.83
C ALA A 20 -40.07 -6.64 25.02
N THR A 21 -40.91 -6.35 24.02
CA THR A 21 -42.32 -5.87 24.08
C THR A 21 -42.59 -4.42 24.48
N ALA A 22 -43.14 -3.61 23.55
CA ALA A 22 -44.38 -2.85 23.81
C ALA A 22 -45.02 -2.43 22.48
N THR A 23 -46.28 -2.82 22.37
CA THR A 23 -47.29 -2.52 21.36
C THR A 23 -47.79 -1.05 21.47
N ALA A 24 -47.94 -0.36 20.33
CA ALA A 24 -48.88 0.78 20.26
C ALA A 24 -49.52 0.84 18.87
N THR A 25 -50.83 0.80 18.89
CA THR A 25 -51.84 0.82 17.81
C THR A 25 -52.15 2.20 17.29
N GLY A 26 -52.41 2.32 15.99
CA GLY A 26 -53.43 3.15 15.34
C GLY A 26 -52.97 4.37 14.54
N PRO A 27 -53.78 4.93 13.65
CA PRO A 27 -54.59 4.27 12.61
C PRO A 27 -54.25 4.74 11.18
N HIS A 28 -54.74 3.99 10.22
CA HIS A 28 -54.70 4.18 8.78
C HIS A 28 -55.59 5.34 8.31
N PRO A 29 -55.34 6.00 7.17
CA PRO A 29 -56.38 6.26 6.21
C PRO A 29 -56.04 5.88 4.76
N ALA A 30 -57.05 5.21 4.18
CA ALA A 30 -57.71 5.31 2.89
C ALA A 30 -56.91 5.25 1.57
N ALA A 31 -57.36 4.29 0.79
CA ALA A 31 -57.09 4.02 -0.61
C ALA A 31 -57.75 5.01 -1.56
N ALA A 32 -57.18 5.19 -2.76
CA ALA A 32 -57.88 5.60 -3.98
C ALA A 32 -57.07 5.19 -5.22
N PRO A 33 -57.63 5.20 -6.46
CA PRO A 33 -57.91 3.95 -7.16
C PRO A 33 -57.07 3.72 -8.43
N ASP A 34 -57.11 2.49 -8.93
CA ASP A 34 -56.58 1.98 -10.19
C ASP A 34 -57.14 2.68 -11.42
N PRO A 35 -56.42 2.81 -12.52
CA PRO A 35 -57.00 2.70 -13.84
C PRO A 35 -56.33 1.73 -14.79
N ALA A 36 -57.15 0.79 -15.24
CA ALA A 36 -57.24 0.30 -16.63
C ALA A 36 -56.10 -0.55 -17.23
N THR A 37 -56.40 -1.80 -17.27
CA THR A 37 -56.03 -2.86 -18.24
C THR A 37 -55.87 -2.36 -19.68
N ARG A 38 -54.67 -2.64 -20.24
CA ARG A 38 -54.51 -2.81 -21.71
C ARG A 38 -53.75 -4.10 -21.99
N THR A 39 -54.49 -5.06 -22.48
CA THR A 39 -54.06 -6.30 -23.08
C THR A 39 -53.33 -5.99 -24.40
N SER A 40 -52.08 -6.40 -24.55
CA SER A 40 -51.46 -6.54 -25.85
C SER A 40 -50.80 -7.92 -25.92
N THR A 41 -51.34 -8.71 -26.80
CA THR A 41 -50.87 -10.02 -27.24
C THR A 41 -49.48 -9.87 -27.88
N GLN A 42 -48.46 -10.53 -27.35
CA GLN A 42 -47.19 -10.67 -28.04
C GLN A 42 -46.91 -12.14 -28.35
N THR A 43 -46.76 -12.36 -29.62
CA THR A 43 -46.38 -13.61 -30.29
C THR A 43 -44.96 -13.99 -29.89
N LYS A 44 -44.76 -15.21 -29.35
CA LYS A 44 -43.46 -15.82 -29.13
C LYS A 44 -42.85 -16.22 -30.49
N THR A 45 -41.73 -15.60 -30.84
CA THR A 45 -40.76 -16.18 -31.74
C THR A 45 -39.44 -16.31 -30.94
N GLY A 46 -39.06 -17.56 -30.65
CA GLY A 46 -37.80 -17.87 -29.99
C GLY A 46 -36.64 -17.67 -30.98
N THR A 47 -35.64 -16.97 -30.53
CA THR A 47 -34.26 -17.14 -31.01
C THR A 47 -33.33 -16.97 -29.78
N ASP A 48 -32.82 -18.10 -29.31
CA ASP A 48 -31.70 -18.17 -28.40
C ASP A 48 -30.48 -17.52 -29.07
N THR A 49 -30.13 -16.32 -28.62
CA THR A 49 -28.78 -15.79 -28.80
C THR A 49 -28.34 -15.22 -27.46
N ASN A 50 -27.65 -16.06 -26.72
CA ASN A 50 -26.91 -15.67 -25.52
C ASN A 50 -25.67 -14.84 -25.96
N ALA A 51 -25.91 -13.71 -26.61
CA ALA A 51 -24.90 -12.69 -26.86
C ALA A 51 -24.83 -11.83 -25.62
N LYS A 52 -23.85 -12.13 -24.74
CA LYS A 52 -23.46 -11.26 -23.65
C LYS A 52 -23.21 -9.86 -24.23
N THR A 53 -24.09 -8.93 -23.98
CA THR A 53 -23.95 -7.52 -24.40
C THR A 53 -22.57 -7.05 -23.98
N PRO A 54 -21.75 -6.44 -24.86
CA PRO A 54 -20.48 -5.87 -24.45
C PRO A 54 -20.72 -4.90 -23.31
N VAL A 55 -20.14 -5.18 -22.15
CA VAL A 55 -20.19 -4.27 -21.00
C VAL A 55 -19.41 -3.03 -21.40
N ASP A 56 -20.09 -1.88 -21.46
CA ASP A 56 -19.46 -0.58 -21.68
C ASP A 56 -18.49 -0.34 -20.51
N PRO A 57 -17.15 -0.31 -20.75
CA PRO A 57 -16.17 -0.13 -19.68
C PRO A 57 -16.32 1.23 -18.95
N THR A 58 -17.08 2.16 -19.52
CA THR A 58 -17.39 3.46 -18.89
C THR A 58 -18.58 3.36 -17.92
N ARG A 59 -19.28 2.22 -17.88
CA ARG A 59 -20.50 1.98 -17.11
C ARG A 59 -20.35 1.02 -15.94
N MET A 60 -19.13 0.88 -15.38
CA MET A 60 -18.99 0.17 -14.11
C MET A 60 -19.87 0.84 -13.04
N PRO A 61 -20.66 0.07 -12.28
CA PRO A 61 -21.40 0.63 -11.16
C PRO A 61 -20.41 1.29 -10.20
N ARG A 62 -20.49 2.62 -10.08
CA ARG A 62 -19.68 3.35 -9.11
C ARG A 62 -20.21 3.00 -7.73
N LEU A 63 -19.42 2.25 -6.98
CA LEU A 63 -19.72 2.03 -5.58
C LEU A 63 -19.56 3.36 -4.84
N THR A 64 -20.46 3.61 -3.92
CA THR A 64 -20.46 4.81 -3.09
C THR A 64 -19.67 4.60 -1.79
N THR A 65 -19.06 3.42 -1.63
CA THR A 65 -18.29 3.01 -0.45
C THR A 65 -16.95 2.44 -0.89
N THR A 66 -16.01 2.33 0.04
CA THR A 66 -14.77 1.60 -0.18
C THR A 66 -15.02 0.09 -0.11
N VAL A 67 -14.08 -0.70 -0.65
CA VAL A 67 -14.02 -2.14 -0.34
C VAL A 67 -13.72 -2.34 1.15
N PRO A 68 -13.98 -3.53 1.73
CA PRO A 68 -13.64 -3.78 3.13
C PRO A 68 -12.14 -3.54 3.39
N ARG A 69 -11.85 -2.74 4.41
CA ARG A 69 -10.46 -2.34 4.75
C ARG A 69 -9.57 -3.54 5.10
N GLU A 70 -10.17 -4.60 5.62
CA GLU A 70 -9.48 -5.85 5.96
C GLU A 70 -8.91 -6.54 4.71
N TYR A 71 -9.56 -6.36 3.55
CA TYR A 71 -9.12 -6.93 2.27
C TYR A 71 -7.98 -6.15 1.60
N VAL A 72 -7.65 -4.99 2.10
CA VAL A 72 -6.51 -4.17 1.64
C VAL A 72 -5.46 -3.98 2.73
N HIS A 73 -5.64 -4.66 3.87
CA HIS A 73 -4.78 -4.55 5.03
C HIS A 73 -4.60 -3.10 5.49
N ARG A 74 -5.71 -2.44 5.78
CA ARG A 74 -5.73 -1.10 6.38
C ARG A 74 -6.60 -1.09 7.63
N SER A 75 -6.17 -0.33 8.64
CA SER A 75 -6.96 -0.09 9.85
C SER A 75 -7.88 1.10 9.67
N THR A 76 -7.44 2.10 8.92
CA THR A 76 -8.16 3.35 8.69
C THR A 76 -8.92 3.31 7.37
N LEU A 77 -10.23 3.60 7.39
CA LEU A 77 -11.06 3.67 6.17
C LEU A 77 -10.58 4.76 5.20
N ALA A 78 -10.04 5.86 5.71
CA ALA A 78 -9.53 6.95 4.90
C ALA A 78 -8.31 6.54 4.04
N GLU A 79 -7.63 5.46 4.41
CA GLU A 79 -6.48 4.91 3.67
C GLU A 79 -6.89 3.83 2.66
N VAL A 80 -8.18 3.57 2.48
CA VAL A 80 -8.69 2.60 1.49
C VAL A 80 -9.06 3.34 0.22
N PHE A 81 -8.31 3.09 -0.87
CA PHE A 81 -8.54 3.77 -2.16
C PHE A 81 -9.48 3.01 -3.09
N LEU A 82 -9.56 1.68 -2.97
CA LEU A 82 -10.41 0.86 -3.82
C LEU A 82 -11.89 0.99 -3.45
N THR A 83 -12.76 1.08 -4.47
CA THR A 83 -14.22 1.24 -4.30
C THR A 83 -15.03 0.09 -4.89
N GLY A 84 -14.42 -0.76 -5.73
CA GLY A 84 -15.11 -1.92 -6.32
C GLY A 84 -14.20 -2.76 -7.20
N CYS A 85 -14.70 -3.94 -7.55
CA CYS A 85 -14.02 -4.89 -8.43
C CYS A 85 -15.05 -5.68 -9.25
N GLU A 86 -14.70 -5.97 -10.49
CA GLU A 86 -15.44 -6.86 -11.38
C GLU A 86 -14.45 -7.80 -12.09
N GLN A 87 -14.74 -9.10 -12.12
CA GLN A 87 -13.98 -10.05 -12.90
C GLN A 87 -14.40 -9.96 -14.38
N THR A 88 -13.46 -9.63 -15.26
CA THR A 88 -13.69 -9.48 -16.70
C THR A 88 -13.16 -10.64 -17.53
N GLY A 89 -12.40 -11.55 -16.92
CA GLY A 89 -11.86 -12.77 -17.54
C GLY A 89 -11.25 -13.69 -16.46
N ASN A 90 -10.71 -14.84 -16.85
CA ASN A 90 -10.19 -15.84 -15.91
C ASN A 90 -9.13 -15.27 -14.95
N THR A 91 -8.27 -14.37 -15.44
CA THR A 91 -7.20 -13.75 -14.67
C THR A 91 -7.23 -12.22 -14.78
N HIS A 92 -8.35 -11.66 -15.28
CA HIS A 92 -8.50 -10.26 -15.62
C HIS A 92 -9.60 -9.65 -14.75
N TYR A 93 -9.30 -8.48 -14.21
CA TYR A 93 -10.19 -7.73 -13.32
C TYR A 93 -10.19 -6.26 -13.70
N THR A 94 -11.34 -5.64 -13.54
CA THR A 94 -11.48 -4.18 -13.58
C THR A 94 -11.89 -3.72 -12.20
N LEU A 95 -11.15 -2.74 -11.65
CA LEU A 95 -11.45 -2.17 -10.35
C LEU A 95 -11.73 -0.67 -10.50
N THR A 96 -12.43 -0.13 -9.51
CA THR A 96 -12.59 1.31 -9.33
C THR A 96 -11.88 1.76 -8.06
N ALA A 97 -11.36 2.98 -8.08
CA ALA A 97 -10.72 3.60 -6.94
C ALA A 97 -10.94 5.12 -6.96
N GLN A 98 -10.68 5.76 -5.82
CA GLN A 98 -10.74 7.22 -5.72
C GLN A 98 -9.55 7.72 -4.89
N TRP A 99 -8.84 8.74 -5.40
CA TRP A 99 -7.86 9.48 -4.64
C TRP A 99 -8.45 10.80 -4.15
N PRO A 100 -8.28 11.13 -2.85
CA PRO A 100 -8.76 12.39 -2.31
C PRO A 100 -7.95 13.57 -2.88
N ARG A 101 -8.56 14.76 -2.95
CA ARG A 101 -7.89 15.98 -3.41
C ARG A 101 -6.74 16.45 -2.50
N ALA A 102 -6.87 16.18 -1.22
CA ALA A 102 -5.89 16.57 -0.22
C ALA A 102 -5.61 15.36 0.66
N HIS A 103 -4.48 14.75 0.43
CA HIS A 103 -3.97 13.68 1.27
C HIS A 103 -2.69 14.17 1.94
N THR A 104 -2.64 14.16 3.26
CA THR A 104 -1.53 14.75 4.02
C THR A 104 -0.17 14.18 3.64
N PHE A 105 -0.12 12.92 3.23
CA PHE A 105 1.11 12.22 2.87
C PHE A 105 1.28 12.01 1.36
N PHE A 106 0.21 11.70 0.63
CA PHE A 106 0.28 11.39 -0.79
C PHE A 106 -0.02 12.60 -1.71
N THR A 107 0.33 13.79 -1.24
CA THR A 107 0.28 15.03 -2.03
C THR A 107 1.68 15.60 -2.12
N THR A 108 2.06 16.15 -3.29
CA THR A 108 3.34 16.86 -3.44
C THR A 108 3.43 18.09 -2.53
N PRO A 109 4.63 18.56 -2.14
CA PRO A 109 4.77 19.69 -1.22
C PRO A 109 4.09 20.98 -1.67
N ASP A 110 3.98 21.21 -2.99
CA ASP A 110 3.28 22.34 -3.58
C ASP A 110 1.75 22.19 -3.63
N GLY A 111 1.23 21.00 -3.26
CA GLY A 111 -0.20 20.71 -3.26
C GLY A 111 -0.81 20.50 -4.64
N THR A 112 -0.02 20.45 -5.71
CA THR A 112 -0.53 20.44 -7.09
C THR A 112 -0.72 19.06 -7.69
N HIS A 113 -0.01 18.04 -7.19
CA HIS A 113 -0.03 16.69 -7.74
C HIS A 113 -0.24 15.62 -6.67
N HIS A 114 -0.84 14.52 -7.09
CA HIS A 114 -0.79 13.27 -6.33
C HIS A 114 0.64 12.75 -6.32
N HIS A 115 1.12 12.36 -5.15
CA HIS A 115 2.47 11.82 -5.02
C HIS A 115 2.58 10.44 -5.71
N PRO A 116 3.67 10.12 -6.43
CA PRO A 116 3.84 8.84 -7.12
C PRO A 116 3.62 7.60 -6.24
N LEU A 117 3.99 7.67 -4.95
CA LEU A 117 3.77 6.56 -4.01
C LEU A 117 2.29 6.29 -3.69
N GLN A 118 1.36 7.19 -4.03
CA GLN A 118 -0.08 6.88 -3.95
C GLN A 118 -0.47 5.81 -4.97
N ALA A 119 0.13 5.85 -6.16
CA ALA A 119 -0.04 4.78 -7.14
C ALA A 119 0.58 3.46 -6.65
N ALA A 120 1.76 3.50 -6.02
CA ALA A 120 2.39 2.32 -5.40
C ALA A 120 1.48 1.68 -4.34
N GLU A 121 0.89 2.51 -3.46
CA GLU A 121 -0.07 2.04 -2.45
C GLU A 121 -1.33 1.47 -3.08
N THR A 122 -1.87 2.10 -4.12
CA THR A 122 -3.06 1.60 -4.84
C THR A 122 -2.79 0.23 -5.49
N ILE A 123 -1.58 0.04 -6.06
CA ILE A 123 -1.13 -1.25 -6.61
C ILE A 123 -1.03 -2.31 -5.50
N ARG A 124 -0.46 -1.94 -4.35
CA ARG A 124 -0.38 -2.81 -3.18
C ARG A 124 -1.77 -3.26 -2.73
N GLN A 125 -2.70 -2.32 -2.56
CA GLN A 125 -4.08 -2.60 -2.17
C GLN A 125 -4.77 -3.51 -3.17
N THR A 126 -4.59 -3.27 -4.48
CA THR A 126 -5.17 -4.11 -5.54
C THR A 126 -4.69 -5.56 -5.42
N GLY A 127 -3.37 -5.76 -5.20
CA GLY A 127 -2.80 -7.11 -5.07
C GLY A 127 -3.36 -7.87 -3.88
N ILE A 128 -3.48 -7.23 -2.73
CA ILE A 128 -4.00 -7.85 -1.50
C ILE A 128 -5.51 -8.10 -1.62
N TYR A 129 -6.26 -7.12 -2.14
CA TYR A 129 -7.70 -7.25 -2.36
C TYR A 129 -8.03 -8.46 -3.24
N LEU A 130 -7.41 -8.54 -4.42
CA LEU A 130 -7.65 -9.64 -5.34
C LEU A 130 -7.27 -10.99 -4.73
N ALA A 131 -6.18 -11.05 -3.95
CA ALA A 131 -5.80 -12.27 -3.27
C ALA A 131 -6.88 -12.73 -2.27
N HIS A 132 -7.46 -11.83 -1.49
CA HIS A 132 -8.49 -12.18 -0.51
C HIS A 132 -9.86 -12.40 -1.15
N ALA A 133 -10.33 -11.42 -1.92
CA ALA A 133 -11.69 -11.40 -2.43
C ALA A 133 -11.91 -12.38 -3.59
N GLU A 134 -10.93 -12.48 -4.50
CA GLU A 134 -11.10 -13.21 -5.76
C GLU A 134 -10.35 -14.55 -5.79
N LEU A 135 -9.13 -14.61 -5.21
CA LEU A 135 -8.33 -15.84 -5.19
C LEU A 135 -8.59 -16.69 -3.94
N GLY A 136 -9.41 -16.19 -3.01
CA GLY A 136 -9.86 -16.92 -1.82
C GLY A 136 -8.75 -17.19 -0.80
N ILE A 137 -7.69 -16.35 -0.75
CA ILE A 137 -6.69 -16.39 0.32
C ILE A 137 -7.35 -15.95 1.62
N PRO A 138 -7.35 -16.75 2.68
CA PRO A 138 -8.02 -16.39 3.93
C PRO A 138 -7.41 -15.14 4.57
N LEU A 139 -8.25 -14.34 5.25
CA LEU A 139 -7.78 -13.29 6.14
C LEU A 139 -6.84 -13.88 7.21
N GLY A 140 -5.88 -13.07 7.67
CA GLY A 140 -4.82 -13.52 8.58
C GLY A 140 -3.61 -14.15 7.89
N HIS A 141 -3.63 -14.36 6.56
CA HIS A 141 -2.42 -14.69 5.80
C HIS A 141 -1.52 -13.47 5.69
N HIS A 142 -0.22 -13.73 5.66
CA HIS A 142 0.82 -12.71 5.51
C HIS A 142 1.21 -12.58 4.04
N PHE A 143 1.46 -11.37 3.59
CA PHE A 143 1.84 -11.07 2.21
C PHE A 143 3.29 -10.59 2.14
N LEU A 144 4.05 -11.25 1.29
CA LEU A 144 5.40 -10.86 0.92
C LEU A 144 5.34 -10.18 -0.44
N MET A 145 5.66 -8.91 -0.50
CA MET A 145 5.98 -8.27 -1.76
C MET A 145 7.47 -8.49 -2.04
N ARG A 146 7.81 -9.17 -3.11
CA ARG A 146 9.21 -9.44 -3.49
C ARG A 146 9.82 -8.30 -4.29
N ASN A 147 9.03 -7.71 -5.16
CA ASN A 147 9.41 -6.55 -5.96
C ASN A 147 8.19 -5.68 -6.26
N LEU A 148 8.47 -4.45 -6.63
CA LEU A 148 7.51 -3.50 -7.18
C LEU A 148 8.18 -2.73 -8.30
N HIS A 149 7.58 -2.75 -9.50
CA HIS A 149 7.91 -1.85 -10.57
C HIS A 149 6.75 -0.89 -10.76
N LEU A 150 7.04 0.38 -10.85
CA LEU A 150 6.05 1.44 -11.03
C LEU A 150 6.55 2.40 -12.11
N THR A 151 5.67 2.77 -13.03
CA THR A 151 5.84 3.88 -13.95
C THR A 151 4.66 4.83 -13.77
N THR A 152 4.91 6.11 -13.62
CA THR A 152 3.89 7.15 -13.50
C THR A 152 3.98 8.13 -14.65
N HIS A 153 2.85 8.75 -14.97
CA HIS A 153 2.72 9.78 -15.99
C HIS A 153 2.40 11.12 -15.29
N PRO A 154 3.39 11.98 -15.00
CA PRO A 154 3.21 13.18 -14.17
C PRO A 154 2.08 14.10 -14.64
N GLN A 155 1.90 14.24 -15.96
CA GLN A 155 0.83 15.07 -16.54
C GLN A 155 -0.59 14.60 -16.14
N HIS A 156 -0.75 13.35 -15.70
CA HIS A 156 -2.04 12.79 -15.27
C HIS A 156 -2.15 12.68 -13.73
N LEU A 157 -1.12 13.09 -12.99
CA LEU A 157 -1.13 13.14 -11.52
C LEU A 157 -1.63 14.48 -10.96
N THR A 158 -1.90 15.48 -11.81
CA THR A 158 -2.39 16.81 -11.38
C THR A 158 -3.69 16.69 -10.58
N ILE A 159 -3.75 17.35 -9.42
CA ILE A 159 -4.94 17.41 -8.57
C ILE A 159 -5.97 18.35 -9.20
N GLY A 160 -7.16 17.83 -9.45
CA GLY A 160 -8.28 18.58 -10.05
C GLY A 160 -9.21 19.23 -9.01
N PRO A 161 -10.30 19.84 -9.46
CA PRO A 161 -11.31 20.47 -8.59
C PRO A 161 -12.19 19.46 -7.83
N THR A 162 -12.19 18.19 -8.25
CA THR A 162 -12.92 17.08 -7.62
C THR A 162 -11.95 15.98 -7.18
N PRO A 163 -12.34 15.04 -6.29
CA PRO A 163 -11.59 13.82 -6.06
C PRO A 163 -11.30 13.10 -7.38
N THR A 164 -10.19 12.39 -7.43
CA THR A 164 -9.74 11.72 -8.65
C THR A 164 -10.32 10.30 -8.70
N ASP A 165 -11.35 10.11 -9.53
CA ASP A 165 -11.89 8.80 -9.85
C ASP A 165 -10.95 8.06 -10.79
N LEU A 166 -10.71 6.79 -10.51
CA LEU A 166 -9.80 5.93 -11.24
C LEU A 166 -10.47 4.64 -11.66
N THR A 167 -10.07 4.14 -12.81
CA THR A 167 -10.35 2.77 -13.26
C THR A 167 -9.02 2.02 -13.32
N LEU A 168 -8.99 0.81 -12.79
CA LEU A 168 -7.82 -0.04 -12.84
C LEU A 168 -8.12 -1.29 -13.65
N THR A 169 -7.19 -1.68 -14.51
CA THR A 169 -7.18 -3.02 -15.11
C THR A 169 -6.07 -3.82 -14.44
N ALA A 170 -6.38 -5.01 -13.96
CA ALA A 170 -5.45 -5.88 -13.29
C ALA A 170 -5.46 -7.26 -13.91
N THR A 171 -4.28 -7.83 -14.11
CA THR A 171 -4.10 -9.22 -14.51
C THR A 171 -3.14 -9.90 -13.55
N TYR A 172 -3.39 -11.16 -13.21
CA TYR A 172 -2.43 -11.93 -12.44
C TYR A 172 -1.91 -13.16 -13.20
N THR A 173 -0.65 -13.50 -12.96
CA THR A 173 0.00 -14.70 -13.48
C THR A 173 0.47 -15.54 -12.30
N PRO A 174 -0.11 -16.72 -12.05
CA PRO A 174 0.32 -17.61 -10.99
C PRO A 174 1.67 -18.25 -11.34
N HIS A 175 2.59 -18.31 -10.36
CA HIS A 175 3.86 -19.02 -10.53
C HIS A 175 3.73 -20.53 -10.37
N HIS A 176 2.64 -20.99 -9.73
CA HIS A 176 2.30 -22.40 -9.56
C HIS A 176 0.86 -22.66 -10.07
N PRO A 177 0.65 -22.82 -11.39
CA PRO A 177 -0.67 -22.87 -12.01
C PRO A 177 -1.53 -24.07 -11.61
N HIS A 178 -0.92 -25.15 -11.06
CA HIS A 178 -1.63 -26.37 -10.67
C HIS A 178 -2.17 -26.34 -9.23
N THR A 179 -1.97 -25.27 -8.50
CA THR A 179 -2.52 -25.13 -7.13
C THR A 179 -3.97 -24.60 -7.19
N LYS A 180 -4.84 -25.15 -6.33
CA LYS A 180 -6.25 -24.70 -6.22
C LYS A 180 -6.36 -23.19 -5.89
N ARG A 181 -5.37 -22.65 -5.16
CA ARG A 181 -5.28 -21.23 -4.81
C ARG A 181 -3.88 -20.75 -5.12
N PRO A 182 -3.72 -19.74 -5.99
CA PRO A 182 -2.41 -19.18 -6.28
C PRO A 182 -1.91 -18.38 -5.05
N THR A 183 -0.90 -18.94 -4.39
CA THR A 183 -0.25 -18.29 -3.23
C THR A 183 1.01 -17.52 -3.61
N ASP A 184 1.48 -17.67 -4.85
CA ASP A 184 2.62 -16.94 -5.43
C ASP A 184 2.26 -16.52 -6.85
N PHE A 185 2.16 -15.23 -7.08
CA PHE A 185 1.71 -14.67 -8.36
C PHE A 185 2.36 -13.31 -8.63
N THR A 186 2.49 -12.99 -9.91
CA THR A 186 2.82 -11.65 -10.39
C THR A 186 1.54 -10.95 -10.85
N MET A 187 1.38 -9.71 -10.47
CA MET A 187 0.27 -8.87 -10.88
C MET A 187 0.75 -7.72 -11.73
N HIS A 188 0.03 -7.45 -12.83
CA HIS A 188 0.20 -6.28 -13.69
C HIS A 188 -1.05 -5.41 -13.57
N ILE A 189 -0.84 -4.13 -13.31
CA ILE A 189 -1.92 -3.19 -13.04
C ILE A 189 -1.69 -1.93 -13.86
N THR A 190 -2.74 -1.46 -14.52
CA THR A 190 -2.79 -0.13 -15.14
C THR A 190 -3.83 0.70 -14.41
N ILE A 191 -3.43 1.85 -13.90
CA ILE A 191 -4.29 2.86 -13.27
C ILE A 191 -4.60 3.92 -14.33
N THR A 192 -5.88 4.18 -14.56
CA THR A 192 -6.37 5.07 -15.61
C THR A 192 -7.27 6.16 -15.02
N ARG A 193 -7.08 7.39 -15.44
CA ARG A 193 -7.91 8.55 -15.13
C ARG A 193 -8.44 9.15 -16.42
N ASN A 194 -9.78 9.29 -16.55
CA ASN A 194 -10.42 9.84 -17.74
C ASN A 194 -9.95 9.20 -19.06
N GLY A 195 -9.74 7.88 -19.05
CA GLY A 195 -9.25 7.14 -20.21
C GLY A 195 -7.74 7.21 -20.48
N HIS A 196 -6.97 7.98 -19.69
CA HIS A 196 -5.51 8.10 -19.84
C HIS A 196 -4.77 7.30 -18.77
N PRO A 197 -3.75 6.51 -19.12
CA PRO A 197 -2.88 5.85 -18.15
C PRO A 197 -2.23 6.88 -17.22
N THR A 198 -2.45 6.74 -15.93
CA THR A 198 -1.89 7.59 -14.88
C THR A 198 -0.66 6.93 -14.26
N ALA A 199 -0.74 5.61 -14.10
CA ALA A 199 0.37 4.80 -13.67
C ALA A 199 0.21 3.35 -14.16
N THR A 200 1.33 2.66 -14.30
CA THR A 200 1.39 1.22 -14.52
C THR A 200 2.31 0.59 -13.49
N GLY A 201 1.98 -0.62 -13.04
CA GLY A 201 2.82 -1.29 -12.07
C GLY A 201 2.77 -2.81 -12.18
N THR A 202 3.84 -3.42 -11.71
CA THR A 202 3.98 -4.87 -11.60
C THR A 202 4.56 -5.20 -10.24
N GLY A 203 3.95 -6.17 -9.55
CA GLY A 203 4.44 -6.67 -8.28
C GLY A 203 4.29 -8.17 -8.15
N ARG A 204 5.30 -8.83 -7.55
CA ARG A 204 5.21 -10.24 -7.19
C ARG A 204 4.85 -10.37 -5.72
N PHE A 205 3.79 -11.12 -5.46
CA PHE A 205 3.25 -11.38 -4.13
C PHE A 205 3.36 -12.86 -3.79
N THR A 206 3.76 -13.16 -2.57
CA THR A 206 3.73 -14.51 -1.99
C THR A 206 2.88 -14.47 -0.72
N CYS A 207 1.83 -15.29 -0.66
CA CYS A 207 0.92 -15.39 0.48
C CYS A 207 1.39 -16.52 1.39
N LEU A 208 1.60 -16.24 2.66
CA LEU A 208 2.07 -17.20 3.65
C LEU A 208 0.97 -17.46 4.69
N THR A 209 0.80 -18.72 5.05
CA THR A 209 -0.02 -19.05 6.23
C THR A 209 0.63 -18.49 7.50
N PRO A 210 -0.14 -18.21 8.58
CA PRO A 210 0.44 -17.78 9.86
C PRO A 210 1.55 -18.70 10.37
N THR A 211 1.35 -20.01 10.24
CA THR A 211 2.35 -21.01 10.67
C THR A 211 3.64 -20.93 9.84
N THR A 212 3.52 -20.78 8.53
CA THR A 212 4.70 -20.65 7.65
C THR A 212 5.43 -19.34 7.94
N TYR A 213 4.68 -18.28 8.19
CA TYR A 213 5.23 -16.98 8.57
C TYR A 213 6.03 -17.08 9.89
N GLN A 214 5.44 -17.65 10.94
CA GLN A 214 6.10 -17.83 12.23
C GLN A 214 7.40 -18.64 12.10
N ARG A 215 7.41 -19.73 11.32
CA ARG A 215 8.63 -20.50 11.06
C ARG A 215 9.70 -19.69 10.35
N LEU A 216 9.29 -18.80 9.44
CA LEU A 216 10.23 -17.94 8.71
C LEU A 216 10.83 -16.86 9.62
N ARG A 217 10.03 -16.35 10.57
CA ARG A 217 10.46 -15.30 11.51
C ARG A 217 11.26 -15.85 12.69
N HIS A 218 10.97 -17.09 13.12
CA HIS A 218 11.58 -17.74 14.30
C HIS A 218 12.11 -19.12 13.95
N PRO A 219 13.19 -19.22 13.16
CA PRO A 219 13.68 -20.51 12.65
C PRO A 219 14.22 -21.47 13.71
N HIS A 220 14.40 -21.03 14.96
CA HIS A 220 15.03 -21.81 16.03
C HIS A 220 14.13 -22.17 17.22
N THR A 221 12.81 -22.03 17.13
CA THR A 221 11.88 -22.37 18.25
C THR A 221 11.27 -23.76 18.09
N THR A 222 11.96 -24.76 17.54
CA THR A 222 11.52 -26.16 17.54
C THR A 222 12.47 -27.04 18.35
N THR A 223 12.54 -26.81 19.66
CA THR A 223 12.81 -27.84 20.64
C THR A 223 11.81 -27.67 21.77
N PRO A 224 10.98 -28.67 22.06
CA PRO A 224 10.24 -28.69 23.33
C PRO A 224 11.26 -29.01 24.41
N ASP A 225 11.81 -27.99 25.06
CA ASP A 225 12.60 -28.20 26.26
C ASP A 225 11.63 -28.38 27.44
N THR A 226 11.44 -29.65 27.78
CA THR A 226 10.83 -30.07 29.03
C THR A 226 11.92 -29.96 30.09
N SER A 227 11.90 -28.93 30.88
CA SER A 227 12.16 -28.93 32.33
C SER A 227 12.71 -27.58 32.85
N THR A 228 12.14 -27.25 33.89
CA THR A 228 12.60 -26.59 35.13
C THR A 228 12.05 -25.21 35.39
N VAL A 229 11.09 -25.21 36.32
CA VAL A 229 10.73 -24.14 37.22
C VAL A 229 11.97 -23.58 37.91
N GLY A 230 12.17 -22.26 37.92
CA GLY A 230 13.19 -21.69 38.77
C GLY A 230 13.44 -20.20 38.57
N THR A 231 12.86 -19.43 39.47
CA THR A 231 13.39 -18.20 40.07
C THR A 231 13.33 -16.89 39.27
N THR A 232 12.38 -16.09 39.64
CA THR A 232 12.27 -14.64 39.48
C THR A 232 13.57 -13.95 39.95
N SER A 233 14.30 -13.34 39.04
CA SER A 233 15.31 -12.33 39.37
C SER A 233 14.96 -11.01 38.71
N THR A 234 14.40 -10.12 39.51
CA THR A 234 14.21 -8.70 39.20
C THR A 234 15.58 -8.04 39.15
N SER A 235 16.11 -7.81 37.96
CA SER A 235 17.30 -6.99 37.77
C SER A 235 16.87 -5.54 37.46
N THR A 236 16.86 -4.71 38.51
CA THR A 236 16.82 -3.26 38.37
C THR A 236 18.17 -2.79 37.85
N SER A 237 18.29 -2.50 36.57
CA SER A 237 19.48 -1.86 36.02
C SER A 237 19.35 -0.35 36.14
N THR A 238 19.96 0.18 37.20
CA THR A 238 20.25 1.62 37.34
C THR A 238 21.37 1.96 36.34
N SER A 239 21.04 2.57 35.22
CA SER A 239 22.03 3.11 34.29
C SER A 239 22.56 4.45 34.81
N THR A 240 23.74 4.41 35.45
CA THR A 240 24.53 5.61 35.72
C THR A 240 25.15 6.07 34.40
N SER A 241 24.67 7.18 33.86
CA SER A 241 25.25 7.82 32.69
C SER A 241 26.56 8.53 33.10
N THR A 242 27.71 7.92 32.83
CA THR A 242 28.98 8.64 32.74
C THR A 242 29.05 9.31 31.38
N SER A 243 28.89 10.61 31.39
CA SER A 243 29.18 11.49 30.28
C SER A 243 30.69 11.62 30.09
N ASP A 244 31.26 10.89 29.15
CA ASP A 244 32.49 11.29 28.46
C ASP A 244 32.62 10.50 27.14
N ALA A 245 31.99 11.00 26.07
CA ALA A 245 32.28 10.62 24.70
C ALA A 245 32.12 11.88 23.88
N GLY A 246 33.20 12.28 23.20
CA GLY A 246 33.27 13.48 22.38
C GLY A 246 32.02 13.71 21.55
N THR A 247 31.45 14.88 21.69
CA THR A 247 30.28 15.36 20.95
C THR A 247 30.64 15.36 19.46
N GLN A 248 30.42 14.23 18.78
CA GLN A 248 30.37 14.25 17.32
C GLN A 248 29.16 15.14 16.97
N HIS A 249 29.45 16.30 16.44
CA HIS A 249 28.47 17.26 16.00
C HIS A 249 27.65 16.57 14.89
N GLN A 250 26.50 15.97 15.27
CA GLN A 250 25.54 15.48 14.26
C GLN A 250 25.04 16.73 13.50
N PRO A 251 25.13 16.73 12.18
CA PRO A 251 24.63 17.85 11.42
C PRO A 251 23.16 18.11 11.77
N PRO A 252 22.71 19.35 11.85
CA PRO A 252 21.32 19.69 12.11
C PRO A 252 20.44 19.01 11.06
N ASN A 253 19.28 18.44 11.47
CA ASN A 253 18.36 17.83 10.55
C ASN A 253 17.90 18.87 9.51
N PRO A 254 18.03 18.57 8.21
CA PRO A 254 17.52 19.46 7.18
C PRO A 254 16.00 19.66 7.29
N PRO A 255 15.46 20.75 6.75
CA PRO A 255 14.02 20.96 6.72
C PRO A 255 13.31 19.87 5.89
N PRO A 256 12.03 19.57 6.17
CA PRO A 256 11.28 18.53 5.45
C PRO A 256 11.30 18.68 3.91
N THR A 257 11.34 19.91 3.42
CA THR A 257 11.43 20.23 1.98
C THR A 257 12.70 19.74 1.31
N HIS A 258 13.78 19.49 2.06
CA HIS A 258 14.99 18.83 1.57
C HIS A 258 14.73 17.38 1.14
N TYR A 259 13.74 16.75 1.73
CA TYR A 259 13.30 15.38 1.47
C TYR A 259 12.03 15.30 0.60
N GLY A 260 11.59 16.43 0.05
CA GLY A 260 10.35 16.50 -0.74
C GLY A 260 9.09 16.29 0.10
N ARG A 261 9.12 16.70 1.39
CA ARG A 261 7.99 16.62 2.32
C ARG A 261 7.73 17.99 2.97
N THR A 262 6.51 18.15 3.50
CA THR A 262 6.11 19.38 4.21
C THR A 262 6.12 19.21 5.72
N LEU A 263 5.81 18.02 6.20
CA LEU A 263 5.63 17.76 7.62
C LEU A 263 6.84 17.01 8.20
N PRO A 264 7.37 17.45 9.38
CA PRO A 264 8.53 16.79 9.98
C PRO A 264 8.31 15.31 10.32
N HIS A 265 7.08 14.91 10.65
CA HIS A 265 6.80 13.51 10.98
C HIS A 265 6.76 12.58 9.77
N ASP A 266 6.72 13.12 8.53
CA ASP A 266 6.81 12.34 7.30
C ASP A 266 8.26 11.96 6.98
N ILE A 267 9.26 12.57 7.65
CA ILE A 267 10.66 12.29 7.41
C ILE A 267 11.04 10.96 8.03
N VAL A 268 11.54 10.07 7.20
CA VAL A 268 11.98 8.73 7.60
C VAL A 268 13.51 8.58 7.61
N LEU A 269 14.24 9.64 7.27
CA LEU A 269 15.71 9.64 7.14
C LEU A 269 16.37 10.64 8.10
N THR A 270 17.44 10.21 8.74
CA THR A 270 18.35 11.08 9.50
C THR A 270 19.71 11.10 8.82
N PRO A 271 20.32 12.27 8.56
CA PRO A 271 21.64 12.37 7.96
C PRO A 271 22.71 11.66 8.81
N THR A 272 23.72 11.11 8.15
CA THR A 272 24.93 10.61 8.79
C THR A 272 26.12 11.50 8.46
N PRO A 273 27.29 11.36 9.13
CA PRO A 273 28.50 12.05 8.74
C PRO A 273 29.03 11.66 7.33
N HIS A 274 28.55 10.55 6.78
CA HIS A 274 28.96 10.07 5.47
C HIS A 274 28.07 10.68 4.37
N PRO A 275 28.63 11.25 3.30
CA PRO A 275 27.84 11.79 2.20
C PRO A 275 26.99 10.70 1.55
N HIS A 276 25.80 11.07 1.09
CA HIS A 276 24.84 10.17 0.42
C HIS A 276 24.47 8.93 1.25
N THR A 277 24.55 9.06 2.58
CA THR A 277 24.21 8.00 3.51
C THR A 277 23.33 8.54 4.64
N TRP A 278 22.21 7.88 4.88
CA TRP A 278 21.23 8.22 5.92
C TRP A 278 20.95 7.01 6.78
N GLN A 279 20.59 7.26 8.03
CA GLN A 279 19.97 6.25 8.88
C GLN A 279 18.46 6.28 8.69
N LEU A 280 17.84 5.11 8.55
CA LEU A 280 16.38 4.97 8.54
C LEU A 280 15.84 5.14 9.95
N THR A 281 15.06 6.19 10.21
CA THR A 281 14.50 6.56 11.51
C THR A 281 13.03 6.96 11.39
N PRO A 282 12.15 6.10 10.89
CA PRO A 282 10.74 6.43 10.73
C PRO A 282 10.06 6.60 12.09
N ASN A 283 9.09 7.50 12.19
CA ASN A 283 8.22 7.61 13.35
C ASN A 283 7.30 6.38 13.41
N PRO A 284 7.38 5.51 14.44
CA PRO A 284 6.52 4.32 14.55
C PRO A 284 5.04 4.64 14.80
N HIS A 285 4.73 5.90 15.12
CA HIS A 285 3.36 6.42 15.28
C HIS A 285 2.85 7.16 14.05
N HIS A 286 3.55 7.07 12.91
CA HIS A 286 3.11 7.71 11.68
C HIS A 286 1.78 7.10 11.21
N PRO A 287 0.68 7.90 11.06
CA PRO A 287 -0.67 7.37 10.89
C PRO A 287 -0.88 6.63 9.57
N ILE A 288 -0.04 6.86 8.55
CA ILE A 288 -0.18 6.28 7.21
C ILE A 288 0.85 5.17 6.99
N LEU A 289 2.12 5.41 7.31
CA LEU A 289 3.20 4.43 7.13
C LEU A 289 3.12 3.27 8.12
N PHE A 290 2.59 3.53 9.33
CA PHE A 290 2.33 2.56 10.39
C PHE A 290 0.84 2.58 10.78
N ASP A 291 -0.04 2.53 9.78
CA ASP A 291 -1.50 2.47 9.95
C ASP A 291 -1.95 1.32 10.89
N HIS A 292 -1.12 0.30 11.03
CA HIS A 292 -1.29 -0.82 11.96
C HIS A 292 0.08 -1.28 12.49
N THR A 293 0.06 -1.98 13.64
CA THR A 293 1.28 -2.54 14.24
C THR A 293 1.90 -3.62 13.34
N THR A 294 3.21 -3.52 13.13
CA THR A 294 4.00 -4.50 12.37
C THR A 294 5.18 -4.97 13.20
N ASP A 295 5.66 -6.18 12.94
CA ASP A 295 6.84 -6.78 13.59
C ASP A 295 8.16 -6.49 12.85
N HIS A 296 8.09 -5.68 11.79
CA HIS A 296 9.22 -5.24 10.96
C HIS A 296 8.88 -3.91 10.29
N ILE A 297 9.85 -3.25 9.70
CA ILE A 297 9.66 -2.00 8.94
C ILE A 297 8.82 -2.29 7.69
N PRO A 298 7.65 -1.61 7.51
CA PRO A 298 6.80 -1.79 6.34
C PRO A 298 7.51 -1.46 5.02
N GLY A 299 7.14 -2.17 3.94
CA GLY A 299 7.69 -1.90 2.61
C GLY A 299 7.47 -0.47 2.11
N MET A 300 6.32 0.14 2.45
CA MET A 300 6.05 1.54 2.10
C MET A 300 7.02 2.52 2.77
N VAL A 301 7.53 2.21 3.96
CA VAL A 301 8.58 3.01 4.62
C VAL A 301 9.89 2.95 3.82
N LEU A 302 10.24 1.79 3.28
CA LEU A 302 11.44 1.63 2.44
C LEU A 302 11.30 2.34 1.09
N LEU A 303 10.11 2.32 0.49
CA LEU A 303 9.82 3.08 -0.73
C LEU A 303 9.88 4.59 -0.46
N GLU A 304 9.36 5.03 0.68
CA GLU A 304 9.46 6.42 1.12
C GLU A 304 10.91 6.82 1.37
N ALA A 305 11.69 5.99 2.04
CA ALA A 305 13.12 6.22 2.27
C ALA A 305 13.88 6.36 0.94
N ALA A 306 13.57 5.52 -0.04
CA ALA A 306 14.16 5.60 -1.37
C ALA A 306 13.80 6.92 -2.08
N HIS A 307 12.54 7.35 -1.98
CA HIS A 307 12.09 8.63 -2.52
C HIS A 307 12.79 9.81 -1.85
N GLN A 308 12.81 9.85 -0.52
CA GLN A 308 13.46 10.91 0.27
C GLN A 308 14.97 10.98 -0.02
N ALA A 309 15.65 9.84 -0.03
CA ALA A 309 17.08 9.77 -0.33
C ALA A 309 17.38 10.24 -1.76
N THR A 310 16.55 9.89 -2.74
CA THR A 310 16.67 10.38 -4.12
C THR A 310 16.50 11.89 -4.17
N THR A 311 15.47 12.44 -3.53
CA THR A 311 15.22 13.89 -3.52
C THR A 311 16.37 14.64 -2.86
N ALA A 312 16.84 14.21 -1.69
CA ALA A 312 17.96 14.83 -0.98
C ALA A 312 19.28 14.73 -1.76
N HIS A 313 19.47 13.66 -2.54
CA HIS A 313 20.65 13.47 -3.38
C HIS A 313 20.63 14.37 -4.62
N THR A 314 19.48 14.49 -5.28
CA THR A 314 19.33 15.24 -6.54
C THR A 314 19.10 16.74 -6.33
N HIS A 315 18.57 17.12 -5.17
CA HIS A 315 18.30 18.51 -4.81
C HIS A 315 19.05 18.86 -3.51
N PRO A 316 20.33 19.24 -3.57
CA PRO A 316 21.13 19.55 -2.38
C PRO A 316 20.60 20.77 -1.63
N THR A 317 19.82 21.65 -2.28
CA THR A 317 19.10 22.75 -1.64
C THR A 317 17.62 22.40 -1.47
N PRO A 318 16.99 22.77 -0.33
CA PRO A 318 15.57 22.56 -0.11
C PRO A 318 14.72 23.18 -1.23
N THR A 319 13.75 22.44 -1.72
CA THR A 319 12.82 22.89 -2.77
C THR A 319 11.38 22.50 -2.46
N THR A 320 10.45 23.38 -2.82
CA THR A 320 9.00 23.08 -2.75
C THR A 320 8.49 22.39 -4.03
N HIS A 321 9.30 22.37 -5.08
CA HIS A 321 9.00 21.74 -6.37
C HIS A 321 10.05 20.68 -6.74
N PRO A 322 10.15 19.59 -5.96
CA PRO A 322 11.09 18.53 -6.28
C PRO A 322 10.65 17.83 -7.56
N THR A 323 11.63 17.45 -8.37
CA THR A 323 11.38 16.56 -9.50
C THR A 323 11.04 15.17 -8.96
N HIS A 324 9.87 14.65 -9.28
CA HIS A 324 9.48 13.32 -8.82
C HIS A 324 9.96 12.25 -9.78
N PRO A 325 10.43 11.09 -9.26
CA PRO A 325 10.74 9.97 -10.12
C PRO A 325 9.50 9.51 -10.90
N THR A 326 9.68 9.25 -12.19
CA THR A 326 8.65 8.72 -13.07
C THR A 326 8.65 7.20 -13.09
N THR A 327 9.81 6.57 -12.79
CA THR A 327 9.90 5.13 -12.64
C THR A 327 10.54 4.76 -11.30
N LEU A 328 10.06 3.67 -10.74
CA LEU A 328 10.58 3.07 -9.53
C LEU A 328 10.64 1.54 -9.71
N HIS A 329 11.84 0.97 -9.52
CA HIS A 329 12.06 -0.48 -9.49
C HIS A 329 12.59 -0.82 -8.11
N ALA A 330 11.82 -1.54 -7.31
CA ALA A 330 12.17 -1.91 -5.96
C ALA A 330 12.24 -3.44 -5.80
N THR A 331 13.21 -3.92 -5.02
CA THR A 331 13.36 -5.32 -4.64
C THR A 331 13.55 -5.42 -3.13
N PHE A 332 12.74 -6.26 -2.51
CA PHE A 332 12.76 -6.54 -1.08
C PHE A 332 13.45 -7.87 -0.84
N HIS A 333 14.69 -7.84 -0.35
CA HIS A 333 15.54 -9.03 -0.19
C HIS A 333 15.28 -9.75 1.12
N HIS A 334 15.21 -8.98 2.23
CA HIS A 334 15.03 -9.48 3.59
C HIS A 334 14.06 -8.60 4.37
N TYR A 335 13.57 -9.11 5.51
CA TYR A 335 12.87 -8.27 6.48
C TYR A 335 13.80 -7.20 7.01
N THR A 336 13.29 -6.00 7.17
CA THR A 336 13.98 -4.89 7.81
C THR A 336 13.50 -4.81 9.25
N GLU A 337 14.34 -5.16 10.20
CA GLU A 337 13.97 -5.28 11.61
C GLU A 337 13.91 -3.91 12.29
N HIS A 338 12.92 -3.72 13.18
CA HIS A 338 12.75 -2.46 13.92
C HIS A 338 13.92 -2.06 14.79
N HIS A 339 14.54 -3.04 15.46
CA HIS A 339 15.55 -2.80 16.48
C HIS A 339 16.98 -2.85 15.95
N THR A 340 17.14 -2.99 14.64
CA THR A 340 18.45 -3.04 13.99
C THR A 340 18.64 -1.77 13.18
N PRO A 341 19.73 -1.02 13.38
CA PRO A 341 20.01 0.17 12.56
C PRO A 341 20.04 -0.18 11.08
N THR A 342 19.31 0.59 10.30
CA THR A 342 19.27 0.45 8.85
C THR A 342 19.88 1.70 8.22
N TYR A 343 20.80 1.50 7.30
CA TYR A 343 21.45 2.59 6.57
C TYR A 343 21.05 2.56 5.12
N ILE A 344 20.69 3.73 4.60
CA ILE A 344 20.30 3.98 3.21
C ILE A 344 21.46 4.68 2.52
N THR A 345 21.95 4.10 1.43
CA THR A 345 23.00 4.71 0.59
C THR A 345 22.46 4.95 -0.81
N THR A 346 22.96 6.04 -1.45
CA THR A 346 22.58 6.36 -2.82
C THR A 346 23.80 6.60 -3.68
N HIS A 347 23.69 6.27 -4.98
CA HIS A 347 24.57 6.72 -6.02
C HIS A 347 23.76 6.96 -7.30
N THR A 348 24.18 7.91 -8.13
CA THR A 348 23.50 8.23 -9.39
C THR A 348 24.34 7.80 -10.57
N THR A 349 23.71 7.17 -11.53
CA THR A 349 24.28 6.89 -12.85
C THR A 349 23.57 7.77 -13.88
N THR A 350 24.34 8.45 -14.72
CA THR A 350 23.80 9.24 -15.81
C THR A 350 24.05 8.49 -17.10
N ASN A 351 22.99 7.96 -17.69
CA ASN A 351 23.00 7.42 -19.04
C ASN A 351 22.34 8.45 -19.97
N ASP A 352 22.54 8.30 -21.29
CA ASP A 352 22.07 9.26 -22.32
C ASP A 352 20.56 9.60 -22.29
N GLN A 353 19.75 8.91 -21.47
CA GLN A 353 18.29 9.08 -21.44
C GLN A 353 17.76 9.82 -20.20
N ALA A 354 18.23 9.50 -19.01
CA ALA A 354 17.79 10.16 -17.78
C ALA A 354 18.65 9.75 -16.57
N PRO A 355 18.87 10.63 -15.57
CA PRO A 355 19.58 10.27 -14.36
C PRO A 355 18.78 9.22 -13.57
N THR A 356 19.48 8.15 -13.19
CA THR A 356 18.92 7.09 -12.36
C THR A 356 19.65 7.03 -11.03
N THR A 357 18.92 7.19 -9.94
CA THR A 357 19.44 7.04 -8.59
C THR A 357 19.24 5.60 -8.12
N HIS A 358 20.33 4.96 -7.71
CA HIS A 358 20.34 3.64 -7.12
C HIS A 358 20.38 3.77 -5.61
N ILE A 359 19.50 3.07 -4.94
CA ILE A 359 19.32 3.08 -3.49
C ILE A 359 19.56 1.69 -2.94
N THR A 360 20.30 1.59 -1.85
CA THR A 360 20.52 0.34 -1.14
C THR A 360 20.29 0.54 0.36
N ALA A 361 19.49 -0.32 0.97
CA ALA A 361 19.30 -0.38 2.41
C ALA A 361 20.04 -1.58 3.00
N HIS A 362 20.81 -1.34 4.05
CA HIS A 362 21.64 -2.35 4.74
C HIS A 362 21.28 -2.43 6.22
N GLN A 363 21.20 -3.67 6.73
CA GLN A 363 21.19 -4.00 8.14
C GLN A 363 22.29 -5.04 8.41
N ASN A 364 23.17 -4.82 9.40
CA ASN A 364 24.25 -5.77 9.75
C ASN A 364 25.03 -6.25 8.52
N ASN A 365 25.44 -5.34 7.64
CA ASN A 365 26.13 -5.62 6.37
C ASN A 365 25.34 -6.47 5.35
N THR A 366 24.06 -6.76 5.63
CA THR A 366 23.18 -7.47 4.71
C THR A 366 22.31 -6.49 3.97
N THR A 367 22.26 -6.60 2.64
CA THR A 367 21.33 -5.81 1.82
C THR A 367 19.92 -6.31 2.06
N VAL A 368 19.04 -5.47 2.61
CA VAL A 368 17.64 -5.80 2.89
C VAL A 368 16.69 -5.29 1.80
N PHE A 369 17.07 -4.20 1.13
CA PHE A 369 16.26 -3.58 0.09
C PHE A 369 17.15 -2.87 -0.93
N THR A 370 16.74 -2.88 -2.19
CA THR A 370 17.33 -2.08 -3.26
C THR A 370 16.23 -1.41 -4.08
N ALA A 371 16.52 -0.19 -4.57
CA ALA A 371 15.63 0.48 -5.52
C ALA A 371 16.43 1.25 -6.58
N GLN A 372 15.79 1.49 -7.70
CA GLN A 372 16.25 2.37 -8.77
C GLN A 372 15.12 3.35 -9.09
N LEU A 373 15.42 4.64 -8.99
CA LEU A 373 14.48 5.70 -9.29
C LEU A 373 15.01 6.54 -10.44
N THR A 374 14.24 6.63 -11.53
CA THR A 374 14.59 7.45 -12.70
C THR A 374 13.67 8.64 -12.76
N THR A 375 14.25 9.83 -12.92
CA THR A 375 13.53 11.09 -13.02
C THR A 375 13.64 11.57 -14.44
N HIS A 376 12.53 11.64 -15.17
CA HIS A 376 12.46 12.30 -16.45
C HIS A 376 12.15 13.77 -16.24
N THR A 377 13.02 14.65 -16.68
CA THR A 377 12.69 16.07 -16.82
C THR A 377 11.64 16.20 -17.91
N PRO A 378 10.51 16.88 -17.68
CA PRO A 378 9.59 17.18 -18.76
C PRO A 378 10.40 17.98 -19.82
N THR A 379 10.51 17.44 -21.02
CA THR A 379 10.94 18.25 -22.17
C THR A 379 9.77 19.19 -22.44
N ASP A 380 9.99 20.49 -22.24
CA ASP A 380 9.08 21.54 -22.69
C ASP A 380 8.80 21.33 -24.18
N THR A 381 7.60 20.88 -24.50
CA THR A 381 7.06 20.83 -25.87
C THR A 381 5.96 21.87 -26.00
#